data_f448e7cae36db7175e03b51e5ce40926
#
_entry.id   f448e7cae36db7175e03b51e5ce40926
#
_cell.length_a   1.000
_cell.length_b   1.000
_cell.length_c   1.000
_cell.angle_alpha   90.00
_cell.angle_beta   90.00
_cell.angle_gamma   90.00
#
_symmetry.space_group_name_H-M   'P 1'
#
loop_
_entity.id
_entity.type
_entity.pdbx_description
1 polymer ?
#
loop_
_entity_poly.entity_id
_entity_poly.type
_entity_poly.pdbx_seq_one_letter_code
_entity_poly.pdbx_strand_id
1 'polypeptide(L)'
;LSIVINLRKNVKWQACKGIMEARDFTAKDVVFAYNRLVASPKANKVFFSFIDRAEETGPHQVTFFLKEYNSEWKYRLGYGYYAGIYPKEITEAPNGGAGNWQNACGTGPFRLTRYEAGAFGDYQANKEYWDRETIDGKPYKIPFVDNLVMRTIGDSQTRLAAFRTGKIDVMANINWDELKSLAPI
;
A
#
# COMPACT_ATOMS: atom_id res chain seq x y z
N LEU A 1 -16.25 21.67 11.85
CA LEU A 1 -15.98 20.23 12.02
C LEU A 1 -14.60 19.90 11.49
N SER A 2 -13.89 19.00 12.17
CA SER A 2 -12.59 18.55 11.70
C SER A 2 -12.28 17.12 12.15
N ILE A 3 -11.40 16.46 11.39
CA ILE A 3 -10.80 15.16 11.73
C ILE A 3 -9.31 15.39 11.87
N VAL A 4 -8.75 15.12 13.03
CA VAL A 4 -7.32 15.19 13.30
C VAL A 4 -6.74 13.77 13.22
N ILE A 5 -5.75 13.58 12.36
CA ILE A 5 -5.06 12.29 12.19
C ILE A 5 -3.61 12.47 12.62
N ASN A 6 -3.22 11.72 13.64
CA ASN A 6 -1.83 11.64 14.08
C ASN A 6 -1.14 10.50 13.33
N LEU A 7 -0.09 10.85 12.61
CA LEU A 7 0.68 9.90 11.82
C LEU A 7 1.69 9.18 12.70
N ARG A 8 1.97 7.91 12.38
CA ARG A 8 3.04 7.14 13.02
C ARG A 8 4.39 7.80 12.72
N LYS A 9 5.19 7.99 13.76
CA LYS A 9 6.58 8.46 13.64
C LYS A 9 7.50 7.32 13.19
N ASN A 10 8.67 7.68 12.68
CA ASN A 10 9.72 6.74 12.23
C ASN A 10 9.30 5.83 11.07
N VAL A 11 8.30 6.23 10.31
CA VAL A 11 7.96 5.60 9.04
C VAL A 11 8.78 6.27 7.94
N LYS A 12 9.45 5.47 7.10
CA LYS A 12 10.27 5.98 6.01
C LYS A 12 9.75 5.52 4.65
N TRP A 13 9.76 6.43 3.71
CA TRP A 13 9.75 6.07 2.30
C TRP A 13 11.02 5.33 1.95
N GLN A 14 10.89 4.26 1.18
CA GLN A 14 12.03 3.56 0.59
C GLN A 14 12.73 4.47 -0.43
N ALA A 15 14.05 4.29 -0.59
CA ALA A 15 14.77 4.94 -1.69
C ALA A 15 14.24 4.43 -3.04
N CYS A 16 14.08 5.35 -3.99
CA CYS A 16 13.69 5.07 -5.36
C CYS A 16 14.83 5.49 -6.29
N LYS A 17 15.54 4.51 -6.86
CA LYS A 17 16.77 4.75 -7.61
C LYS A 17 16.58 5.81 -8.70
N GLY A 18 17.39 6.86 -8.64
CA GLY A 18 17.37 7.96 -9.61
C GLY A 18 16.22 8.95 -9.45
N ILE A 19 15.37 8.80 -8.43
CA ILE A 19 14.23 9.68 -8.18
C ILE A 19 14.30 10.31 -6.79
N MET A 20 14.45 9.52 -5.74
CA MET A 20 14.51 10.02 -4.36
C MET A 20 15.32 9.09 -3.46
N GLU A 21 16.01 9.68 -2.49
CA GLU A 21 16.60 8.95 -1.38
C GLU A 21 15.53 8.56 -0.35
N ALA A 22 15.86 7.60 0.52
CA ALA A 22 14.98 7.25 1.63
C ALA A 22 14.80 8.48 2.55
N ARG A 23 13.55 8.80 2.88
CA ARG A 23 13.23 9.94 3.75
C ARG A 23 12.02 9.64 4.63
N ASP A 24 11.83 10.43 5.66
CA ASP A 24 10.69 10.29 6.55
C ASP A 24 9.37 10.56 5.83
N PHE A 25 8.36 9.76 6.18
CA PHE A 25 6.96 10.01 5.84
C PHE A 25 6.40 11.06 6.81
N THR A 26 5.80 12.10 6.26
CA THR A 26 5.32 13.24 7.04
C THR A 26 3.89 13.65 6.64
N ALA A 27 3.33 14.59 7.38
CA ALA A 27 2.02 15.18 7.08
C ALA A 27 1.97 15.83 5.69
N LYS A 28 3.11 16.34 5.19
CA LYS A 28 3.20 16.92 3.83
C LYS A 28 2.84 15.92 2.75
N ASP A 29 3.25 14.66 2.91
CA ASP A 29 2.94 13.60 1.94
C ASP A 29 1.43 13.33 1.87
N VAL A 30 0.76 13.33 3.03
CA VAL A 30 -0.68 13.10 3.11
C VAL A 30 -1.45 14.28 2.46
N VAL A 31 -1.10 15.52 2.82
CA VAL A 31 -1.74 16.71 2.26
C VAL A 31 -1.52 16.80 0.75
N PHE A 32 -0.30 16.54 0.29
CA PHE A 32 0.01 16.47 -1.14
C PHE A 32 -0.83 15.43 -1.87
N ALA A 33 -0.87 14.20 -1.33
CA ALA A 33 -1.62 13.11 -1.95
C ALA A 33 -3.13 13.39 -2.00
N TYR A 34 -3.71 13.95 -0.92
CA TYR A 34 -5.11 14.34 -0.88
C TYR A 34 -5.41 15.44 -1.91
N ASN A 35 -4.64 16.51 -1.96
CA ASN A 35 -4.85 17.61 -2.90
C ASN A 35 -4.74 17.13 -4.36
N ARG A 36 -3.77 16.24 -4.64
CA ARG A 36 -3.63 15.61 -5.95
C ARG A 36 -4.84 14.74 -6.30
N LEU A 37 -5.33 13.97 -5.33
CA LEU A 37 -6.51 13.11 -5.50
C LEU A 37 -7.73 13.93 -5.90
N VAL A 38 -8.08 14.96 -5.14
CA VAL A 38 -9.28 15.77 -5.40
C VAL A 38 -9.17 16.64 -6.65
N ALA A 39 -7.94 16.97 -7.07
CA ALA A 39 -7.68 17.66 -8.33
C ALA A 39 -7.76 16.73 -9.55
N SER A 40 -7.65 15.43 -9.38
CA SER A 40 -7.64 14.47 -10.47
C SER A 40 -9.00 14.40 -11.17
N PRO A 41 -9.05 14.45 -12.52
CA PRO A 41 -10.29 14.25 -13.27
C PRO A 41 -10.80 12.79 -13.18
N LYS A 42 -9.95 11.84 -12.79
CA LYS A 42 -10.28 10.41 -12.64
C LYS A 42 -10.82 10.08 -11.25
N ALA A 43 -10.69 10.98 -10.28
CA ALA A 43 -11.18 10.73 -8.94
C ALA A 43 -12.72 10.82 -8.87
N ASN A 44 -13.33 9.91 -8.13
CA ASN A 44 -14.72 10.07 -7.75
C ASN A 44 -14.84 11.13 -6.64
N LYS A 45 -15.03 12.37 -7.05
CA LYS A 45 -15.08 13.53 -6.14
C LYS A 45 -16.19 13.45 -5.11
N VAL A 46 -17.26 12.70 -5.36
CA VAL A 46 -18.38 12.51 -4.43
C VAL A 46 -17.90 11.84 -3.14
N PHE A 47 -16.92 10.95 -3.22
CA PHE A 47 -16.40 10.24 -2.04
C PHE A 47 -15.69 11.15 -1.04
N PHE A 48 -15.26 12.34 -1.45
CA PHE A 48 -14.51 13.28 -0.63
C PHE A 48 -15.19 14.65 -0.54
N SER A 49 -16.43 14.78 -1.04
CA SER A 49 -17.18 16.06 -1.09
C SER A 49 -17.44 16.67 0.28
N PHE A 50 -17.51 15.85 1.33
CA PHE A 50 -17.70 16.28 2.72
C PHE A 50 -16.47 16.97 3.32
N ILE A 51 -15.28 16.85 2.68
CA ILE A 51 -14.05 17.50 3.12
C ILE A 51 -13.92 18.84 2.40
N ASP A 52 -13.62 19.88 3.16
CA ASP A 52 -13.31 21.21 2.63
C ASP A 52 -11.85 21.25 2.17
N ARG A 53 -10.93 20.95 3.09
CA ARG A 53 -9.50 20.96 2.83
C ARG A 53 -8.73 20.10 3.83
N ALA A 54 -7.47 19.80 3.50
CA ALA A 54 -6.52 19.13 4.38
C ALA A 54 -5.33 20.06 4.65
N GLU A 55 -4.89 20.13 5.89
CA GLU A 55 -3.75 20.96 6.30
C GLU A 55 -2.76 20.16 7.15
N GLU A 56 -1.47 20.47 6.99
CA GLU A 56 -0.41 20.04 7.90
C GLU A 56 -0.51 20.88 9.17
N THR A 57 -0.94 20.29 10.28
CA THR A 57 -1.03 20.94 11.59
C THR A 57 0.11 20.55 12.54
N GLY A 58 1.05 19.75 12.03
CA GLY A 58 2.29 19.36 12.64
C GLY A 58 3.06 18.38 11.74
N PRO A 59 4.35 18.11 11.99
CA PRO A 59 5.16 17.24 11.14
C PRO A 59 4.57 15.84 10.95
N HIS A 60 3.84 15.34 11.95
CA HIS A 60 3.13 14.07 11.94
C HIS A 60 1.66 14.23 12.31
N GLN A 61 1.03 15.35 11.96
CA GLN A 61 -0.37 15.60 12.21
C GLN A 61 -1.01 16.28 11.01
N VAL A 62 -2.11 15.70 10.53
CA VAL A 62 -2.94 16.25 9.45
C VAL A 62 -4.32 16.54 10.00
N THR A 63 -4.87 17.72 9.70
CA THR A 63 -6.23 18.06 10.00
C THR A 63 -7.04 18.18 8.70
N PHE A 64 -8.09 17.38 8.60
CA PHE A 64 -9.09 17.50 7.54
C PHE A 64 -10.24 18.34 8.07
N PHE A 65 -10.47 19.51 7.47
CA PHE A 65 -11.61 20.36 7.75
C PHE A 65 -12.80 19.90 6.94
N LEU A 66 -13.96 19.79 7.58
CA LEU A 66 -15.16 19.22 6.99
C LEU A 66 -16.19 20.28 6.71
N LYS A 67 -16.89 20.17 5.57
CA LYS A 67 -18.11 20.92 5.25
C LYS A 67 -19.31 20.36 6.02
N GLU A 68 -19.34 19.03 6.14
CA GLU A 68 -20.40 18.28 6.81
C GLU A 68 -19.85 17.01 7.43
N TYR A 69 -20.60 16.40 8.36
CA TYR A 69 -20.24 15.12 8.94
C TYR A 69 -20.56 13.99 7.96
N ASN A 70 -19.61 13.07 7.79
CA ASN A 70 -19.79 11.83 7.01
C ASN A 70 -19.36 10.63 7.87
N SER A 71 -20.29 9.71 8.15
CA SER A 71 -20.02 8.53 9.00
C SER A 71 -19.01 7.56 8.39
N GLU A 72 -18.84 7.59 7.06
CA GLU A 72 -17.92 6.71 6.34
C GLU A 72 -16.48 7.26 6.24
N TRP A 73 -16.17 8.38 6.90
CA TRP A 73 -14.89 9.06 6.75
C TRP A 73 -13.68 8.14 6.99
N LYS A 74 -13.75 7.23 7.97
CA LYS A 74 -12.69 6.26 8.25
C LYS A 74 -12.42 5.36 7.06
N TYR A 75 -13.48 4.87 6.44
CA TYR A 75 -13.40 4.01 5.27
C TYR A 75 -12.87 4.79 4.05
N ARG A 76 -13.34 6.02 3.85
CA ARG A 76 -12.91 6.86 2.73
C ARG A 76 -11.43 7.28 2.81
N LEU A 77 -10.95 7.64 3.99
CA LEU A 77 -9.56 8.07 4.19
C LEU A 77 -8.61 6.91 4.52
N GLY A 78 -9.09 5.87 5.19
CA GLY A 78 -8.25 4.78 5.70
C GLY A 78 -8.15 3.56 4.79
N TYR A 79 -9.05 3.40 3.81
CA TYR A 79 -8.99 2.30 2.87
C TYR A 79 -8.21 2.71 1.62
N GLY A 80 -7.05 2.08 1.41
CA GLY A 80 -6.09 2.46 0.37
C GLY A 80 -6.60 2.42 -1.07
N TYR A 81 -7.73 1.76 -1.33
CA TYR A 81 -8.38 1.79 -2.64
C TYR A 81 -8.87 3.18 -3.03
N TYR A 82 -9.28 3.99 -2.07
CA TYR A 82 -9.83 5.32 -2.33
C TYR A 82 -8.79 6.43 -2.20
N ALA A 83 -7.87 6.33 -1.25
CA ALA A 83 -6.94 7.38 -0.89
C ALA A 83 -5.51 6.87 -0.76
N GLY A 84 -4.92 6.44 -1.87
CA GLY A 84 -3.51 6.06 -1.91
C GLY A 84 -2.59 7.25 -1.71
N ILE A 85 -1.61 7.12 -0.81
CA ILE A 85 -0.59 8.14 -0.56
C ILE A 85 0.65 7.77 -1.36
N TYR A 86 1.13 8.72 -2.18
CA TYR A 86 2.35 8.62 -2.96
C TYR A 86 3.25 9.81 -2.68
N PRO A 87 4.56 9.65 -2.61
CA PRO A 87 5.48 10.77 -2.46
C PRO A 87 5.45 11.64 -3.72
N LYS A 88 5.63 12.94 -3.52
CA LYS A 88 5.62 13.93 -4.60
C LYS A 88 6.64 13.59 -5.69
N GLU A 89 7.84 13.21 -5.28
CA GLU A 89 8.97 12.91 -6.16
C GLU A 89 8.64 11.81 -7.18
N ILE A 90 7.90 10.79 -6.73
CA ILE A 90 7.47 9.69 -7.63
C ILE A 90 6.38 10.16 -8.57
N THR A 91 5.42 10.94 -8.08
CA THR A 91 4.30 11.39 -8.92
C THR A 91 4.73 12.36 -10.02
N GLU A 92 5.80 13.11 -9.78
CA GLU A 92 6.38 14.09 -10.70
C GLU A 92 7.56 13.54 -11.51
N ALA A 93 7.93 12.28 -11.34
CA ALA A 93 9.03 11.67 -12.06
C ALA A 93 8.79 11.66 -13.59
N PRO A 94 9.80 12.07 -14.39
CA PRO A 94 9.61 12.30 -15.82
C PRO A 94 9.35 11.04 -16.65
N ASN A 95 9.68 9.85 -16.13
CA ASN A 95 9.52 8.57 -16.81
C ASN A 95 8.14 7.90 -16.57
N GLY A 96 7.08 8.68 -16.48
CA GLY A 96 5.70 8.17 -16.33
C GLY A 96 5.15 8.23 -14.90
N GLY A 97 5.88 8.85 -13.98
CA GLY A 97 5.41 9.12 -12.63
C GLY A 97 5.00 7.85 -11.87
N ALA A 98 3.95 7.95 -11.05
CA ALA A 98 3.41 6.83 -10.28
C ALA A 98 2.75 5.73 -11.15
N GLY A 99 2.55 5.95 -12.44
CA GLY A 99 2.06 4.94 -13.38
C GLY A 99 3.13 3.96 -13.85
N ASN A 100 4.39 4.28 -13.66
CA ASN A 100 5.50 3.41 -14.00
C ASN A 100 5.88 2.55 -12.79
N TRP A 101 5.77 1.22 -12.92
CA TRP A 101 6.09 0.30 -11.83
C TRP A 101 7.55 0.39 -11.35
N GLN A 102 8.48 0.81 -12.21
CA GLN A 102 9.89 1.02 -11.86
C GLN A 102 10.09 2.14 -10.83
N ASN A 103 9.11 3.03 -10.71
CA ASN A 103 9.06 4.09 -9.72
C ASN A 103 8.34 3.66 -8.43
N ALA A 104 7.93 2.39 -8.32
CA ALA A 104 7.18 1.91 -7.17
C ALA A 104 8.05 1.90 -5.90
N CYS A 105 7.84 2.88 -5.05
CA CYS A 105 8.46 2.97 -3.73
C CYS A 105 7.36 3.24 -2.69
N GLY A 106 7.43 2.53 -1.60
CA GLY A 106 6.43 2.58 -0.55
C GLY A 106 7.04 2.71 0.84
N THR A 107 6.19 2.65 1.85
CA THR A 107 6.57 2.57 3.26
C THR A 107 6.37 1.16 3.83
N GLY A 108 6.02 0.22 2.96
CA GLY A 108 5.63 -1.15 3.31
C GLY A 108 6.80 -2.10 3.57
N PRO A 109 6.48 -3.35 3.97
CA PRO A 109 7.47 -4.36 4.32
C PRO A 109 8.25 -4.90 3.11
N PHE A 110 7.77 -4.69 1.89
CA PHE A 110 8.41 -5.17 0.67
C PHE A 110 8.58 -4.05 -0.35
N ARG A 111 9.58 -4.20 -1.20
CA ARG A 111 9.84 -3.36 -2.37
C ARG A 111 9.71 -4.19 -3.64
N LEU A 112 8.94 -3.69 -4.61
CA LEU A 112 8.86 -4.28 -5.95
C LEU A 112 10.21 -4.15 -6.66
N THR A 113 10.75 -5.26 -7.14
CA THR A 113 12.06 -5.31 -7.82
C THR A 113 11.94 -5.70 -9.28
N ARG A 114 10.89 -6.46 -9.63
CA ARG A 114 10.61 -6.89 -11.00
C ARG A 114 9.10 -7.08 -11.17
N TYR A 115 8.60 -6.71 -12.34
CA TYR A 115 7.19 -6.86 -12.66
C TYR A 115 7.00 -7.18 -14.13
N GLU A 116 6.13 -8.16 -14.39
CA GLU A 116 5.65 -8.48 -15.71
C GLU A 116 4.12 -8.57 -15.68
N ALA A 117 3.49 -7.70 -16.47
CA ALA A 117 2.04 -7.58 -16.47
C ALA A 117 1.37 -8.90 -16.87
N GLY A 118 0.43 -9.35 -16.06
CA GLY A 118 -0.27 -10.62 -16.26
C GLY A 118 0.52 -11.88 -15.91
N ALA A 119 1.78 -11.77 -15.49
CA ALA A 119 2.63 -12.91 -15.18
C ALA A 119 3.07 -12.94 -13.71
N PHE A 120 3.83 -11.97 -13.25
CA PHE A 120 4.34 -11.97 -11.88
C PHE A 120 4.79 -10.59 -11.38
N GLY A 121 4.97 -10.49 -10.06
CA GLY A 121 5.72 -9.44 -9.37
C GLY A 121 6.70 -10.05 -8.38
N ASP A 122 7.98 -9.65 -8.45
CA ASP A 122 9.01 -10.04 -7.50
C ASP A 122 9.24 -8.90 -6.51
N TYR A 123 9.27 -9.24 -5.24
CA TYR A 123 9.43 -8.29 -4.14
C TYR A 123 10.57 -8.71 -3.23
N GLN A 124 11.31 -7.75 -2.73
CA GLN A 124 12.37 -7.94 -1.75
C GLN A 124 11.99 -7.28 -0.42
N ALA A 125 12.34 -7.91 0.69
CA ALA A 125 12.11 -7.39 2.03
C ALA A 125 12.72 -6.00 2.21
N ASN A 126 11.94 -5.08 2.77
CA ASN A 126 12.41 -3.79 3.24
C ASN A 126 13.03 -3.96 4.63
N LYS A 127 14.35 -3.97 4.71
CA LYS A 127 15.07 -4.15 5.99
C LYS A 127 14.89 -2.97 6.95
N GLU A 128 14.46 -1.81 6.43
CA GLU A 128 14.16 -0.60 7.22
C GLU A 128 12.66 -0.46 7.55
N TYR A 129 11.89 -1.54 7.38
CA TYR A 129 10.47 -1.50 7.71
C TYR A 129 10.26 -1.21 9.19
N TRP A 130 9.36 -0.31 9.48
CA TRP A 130 9.17 0.26 10.82
C TRP A 130 8.45 -0.65 11.81
N ASP A 131 7.67 -1.63 11.33
CA ASP A 131 6.79 -2.43 12.18
C ASP A 131 7.47 -3.72 12.68
N ARG A 132 6.89 -4.27 13.73
CA ARG A 132 7.34 -5.49 14.38
C ARG A 132 6.13 -6.34 14.74
N GLU A 133 6.28 -7.65 14.64
CA GLU A 133 5.28 -8.61 15.11
C GLU A 133 5.66 -9.08 16.53
N THR A 134 4.66 -9.20 17.40
CA THR A 134 4.88 -9.74 18.75
C THR A 134 4.38 -11.16 18.83
N ILE A 135 5.29 -12.11 19.03
CA ILE A 135 4.99 -13.53 19.16
C ILE A 135 5.45 -13.97 20.54
N ASP A 136 4.55 -14.55 21.35
CA ASP A 136 4.80 -14.98 22.72
C ASP A 136 5.46 -13.89 23.59
N GLY A 137 4.98 -12.65 23.44
CA GLY A 137 5.45 -11.48 24.18
C GLY A 137 6.81 -10.92 23.73
N LYS A 138 7.42 -11.47 22.67
CA LYS A 138 8.70 -11.01 22.11
C LYS A 138 8.50 -10.29 20.80
N PRO A 139 9.10 -9.08 20.60
CA PRO A 139 8.99 -8.35 19.35
C PRO A 139 9.98 -8.89 18.29
N TYR A 140 9.48 -9.21 17.13
CA TYR A 140 10.25 -9.66 15.97
C TYR A 140 10.18 -8.64 14.83
N LYS A 141 11.31 -8.45 14.15
CA LYS A 141 11.36 -7.62 12.95
C LYS A 141 10.66 -8.35 11.80
N ILE A 142 9.80 -7.66 11.10
CA ILE A 142 9.10 -8.18 9.91
C ILE A 142 9.54 -7.41 8.66
N PRO A 143 9.43 -8.01 7.47
CA PRO A 143 8.89 -9.34 7.16
C PRO A 143 9.87 -10.47 7.53
N PHE A 144 9.34 -11.68 7.75
CA PHE A 144 10.15 -12.87 8.07
C PHE A 144 10.82 -13.50 6.86
N VAL A 145 10.32 -13.22 5.66
CA VAL A 145 10.89 -13.72 4.40
C VAL A 145 11.68 -12.63 3.70
N ASP A 146 12.77 -13.00 3.03
CA ASP A 146 13.61 -12.05 2.30
C ASP A 146 13.03 -11.67 0.94
N ASN A 147 12.33 -12.59 0.30
CA ASN A 147 11.74 -12.40 -1.02
C ASN A 147 10.31 -12.92 -1.05
N LEU A 148 9.47 -12.23 -1.81
CA LEU A 148 8.08 -12.63 -2.07
C LEU A 148 7.87 -12.59 -3.59
N VAL A 149 7.38 -13.70 -4.16
CA VAL A 149 7.01 -13.76 -5.57
C VAL A 149 5.50 -13.92 -5.69
N MET A 150 4.84 -12.94 -6.27
CA MET A 150 3.41 -12.99 -6.56
C MET A 150 3.20 -13.42 -8.01
N ARG A 151 2.68 -14.62 -8.24
CA ARG A 151 2.40 -15.15 -9.58
C ARG A 151 0.94 -14.98 -9.94
N THR A 152 0.68 -14.57 -11.17
CA THR A 152 -0.68 -14.53 -11.74
C THR A 152 -0.95 -15.86 -12.44
N ILE A 153 -1.80 -16.69 -11.84
CA ILE A 153 -2.26 -17.96 -12.42
C ILE A 153 -3.77 -17.86 -12.58
N GLY A 154 -4.22 -17.59 -13.80
CA GLY A 154 -5.64 -17.31 -14.09
C GLY A 154 -6.53 -18.56 -13.96
N ASP A 155 -6.05 -19.72 -14.40
CA ASP A 155 -6.80 -20.97 -14.33
C ASP A 155 -6.76 -21.55 -12.90
N SER A 156 -7.93 -21.84 -12.34
CA SER A 156 -8.08 -22.30 -10.95
C SER A 156 -7.52 -23.68 -10.72
N GLN A 157 -7.64 -24.60 -11.69
CA GLN A 157 -7.16 -25.96 -11.57
C GLN A 157 -5.62 -26.00 -11.64
N THR A 158 -5.03 -25.18 -12.52
CA THR A 158 -3.58 -25.01 -12.60
C THR A 158 -3.02 -24.42 -11.30
N ARG A 159 -3.71 -23.43 -10.71
CA ARG A 159 -3.34 -22.84 -9.42
C ARG A 159 -3.41 -23.85 -8.29
N LEU A 160 -4.48 -24.64 -8.24
CA LEU A 160 -4.66 -25.72 -7.26
C LEU A 160 -3.57 -26.80 -7.39
N ALA A 161 -3.22 -27.22 -8.60
CA ALA A 161 -2.15 -28.15 -8.86
C ALA A 161 -0.78 -27.60 -8.44
N ALA A 162 -0.51 -26.31 -8.70
CA ALA A 162 0.71 -25.65 -8.27
C ALA A 162 0.85 -25.62 -6.74
N PHE A 163 -0.26 -25.38 -6.02
CA PHE A 163 -0.29 -25.42 -4.56
C PHE A 163 -0.05 -26.84 -4.03
N ARG A 164 -0.75 -27.84 -4.56
CA ARG A 164 -0.57 -29.25 -4.16
C ARG A 164 0.85 -29.78 -4.36
N THR A 165 1.52 -29.28 -5.38
CA THR A 165 2.90 -29.70 -5.72
C THR A 165 3.98 -28.83 -5.05
N GLY A 166 3.60 -27.91 -4.15
CA GLY A 166 4.53 -27.02 -3.46
C GLY A 166 5.24 -26.01 -4.37
N LYS A 167 4.68 -25.72 -5.56
CA LYS A 167 5.23 -24.67 -6.45
C LYS A 167 4.81 -23.27 -6.05
N ILE A 168 3.77 -23.14 -5.24
CA ILE A 168 3.35 -21.94 -4.55
C ILE A 168 3.04 -22.27 -3.10
N ASP A 169 3.40 -21.38 -2.18
CA ASP A 169 3.28 -21.56 -0.73
C ASP A 169 1.94 -21.05 -0.20
N VAL A 170 1.34 -20.09 -0.90
CA VAL A 170 0.08 -19.44 -0.51
C VAL A 170 -0.84 -19.36 -1.70
N MET A 171 -2.10 -19.70 -1.49
CA MET A 171 -3.17 -19.55 -2.47
C MET A 171 -4.33 -18.77 -1.87
N ALA A 172 -4.73 -17.67 -2.52
CA ALA A 172 -5.88 -16.87 -2.15
C ALA A 172 -7.12 -17.22 -3.00
N ASN A 173 -8.30 -16.79 -2.53
CA ASN A 173 -9.57 -16.96 -3.23
C ASN A 173 -9.93 -18.42 -3.55
N ILE A 174 -9.78 -19.29 -2.55
CA ILE A 174 -10.14 -20.71 -2.62
C ILE A 174 -11.64 -20.83 -2.43
N ASN A 175 -12.33 -21.52 -3.34
CA ASN A 175 -13.72 -21.88 -3.16
C ASN A 175 -13.89 -23.13 -2.27
N TRP A 176 -15.13 -23.43 -1.86
CA TRP A 176 -15.40 -24.50 -0.92
C TRP A 176 -15.01 -25.90 -1.44
N ASP A 177 -15.23 -26.18 -2.72
CA ASP A 177 -14.89 -27.49 -3.32
C ASP A 177 -13.39 -27.67 -3.49
N GLU A 178 -12.68 -26.61 -3.85
CA GLU A 178 -11.21 -26.58 -3.86
C GLU A 178 -10.65 -26.84 -2.45
N LEU A 179 -11.22 -26.18 -1.42
CA LEU A 179 -10.80 -26.37 -0.03
C LEU A 179 -10.99 -27.84 0.43
N LYS A 180 -12.15 -28.42 0.16
CA LYS A 180 -12.39 -29.85 0.45
C LYS A 180 -11.39 -30.77 -0.21
N SER A 181 -10.97 -30.46 -1.42
CA SER A 181 -10.00 -31.25 -2.16
C SER A 181 -8.58 -31.14 -1.63
N LEU A 182 -8.30 -30.15 -0.77
CA LEU A 182 -7.01 -29.94 -0.09
C LEU A 182 -6.98 -30.55 1.32
N ALA A 183 -8.11 -30.90 1.89
CA ALA A 183 -8.24 -31.38 3.28
C ALA A 183 -7.40 -32.63 3.64
N PRO A 184 -6.95 -33.49 2.71
CA PRO A 184 -6.06 -34.61 2.99
C PRO A 184 -4.55 -34.29 2.98
N ILE A 185 -4.16 -33.03 2.81
CA ILE A 185 -2.74 -32.61 2.72
C ILE A 185 -2.22 -32.16 4.07
#